data_30902b3d8b1ac89c1c9371ea9ba4078c
#
_entry.id   30902b3d8b1ac89c1c9371ea9ba4078c
#
_cell.length_a   1.000
_cell.length_b   1.000
_cell.length_c   1.000
_cell.angle_alpha   90.00
_cell.angle_beta   90.00
_cell.angle_gamma   90.00
#
_symmetry.space_group_name_H-M   'P 1'
#
loop_
_entity.id
_entity.type
_entity.pdbx_description
1 polymer ?
#
loop_
_entity_poly.entity_id
_entity_poly.type
_entity_poly.pdbx_seq_one_letter_code
_entity_poly.pdbx_strand_id
1 'polypeptide(L)'
;MSRKQIYIQSAVVIFMIVLAAASRLIPHTYNLTPVGAIALFGGAYLGRNWKAFLIPIMAIYLSDFILNNLIYAQPGDAFAYAYDGWYWVYGSYALIVLLGAFLLKKVSVLKVVAGSLGASAIFFLVSNFGCWPGTVPPVYTPDMNGLMQCYISGLPFFKGTFVGDMVFSVALFATYALIH
;
A
#
# COMPACT_ATOMS: atom_id res chain seq x y z
N MET A 1 -22.91 -9.80 -17.16
CA MET A 1 -22.38 -8.46 -17.54
C MET A 1 -21.87 -8.48 -18.97
N SER A 2 -22.16 -7.39 -19.74
CA SER A 2 -21.57 -7.25 -21.08
C SER A 2 -20.07 -6.93 -21.01
N ARG A 3 -19.31 -7.25 -22.08
CA ARG A 3 -17.87 -6.88 -22.15
C ARG A 3 -17.67 -5.37 -21.92
N LYS A 4 -18.54 -4.53 -22.46
CA LYS A 4 -18.51 -3.07 -22.29
C LYS A 4 -18.62 -2.66 -20.81
N GLN A 5 -19.52 -3.30 -20.05
CA GLN A 5 -19.67 -3.03 -18.61
C GLN A 5 -18.42 -3.42 -17.82
N ILE A 6 -17.78 -4.54 -18.15
CA ILE A 6 -16.54 -4.97 -17.50
C ILE A 6 -15.42 -3.96 -17.76
N TYR A 7 -15.27 -3.46 -18.99
CA TYR A 7 -14.26 -2.43 -19.30
C TYR A 7 -14.50 -1.12 -18.55
N ILE A 8 -15.75 -0.66 -18.47
CA ILE A 8 -16.12 0.58 -17.76
C ILE A 8 -15.78 0.42 -16.27
N GLN A 9 -16.16 -0.68 -15.65
CA GLN A 9 -15.86 -0.93 -14.23
C GLN A 9 -14.36 -0.98 -13.96
N SER A 10 -13.59 -1.68 -14.80
CA SER A 10 -12.14 -1.71 -14.67
C SER A 10 -11.52 -0.33 -14.84
N ALA A 11 -12.00 0.48 -15.77
CA ALA A 11 -11.53 1.86 -15.96
C ALA A 11 -11.79 2.74 -14.74
N VAL A 12 -12.99 2.63 -14.14
CA VAL A 12 -13.33 3.35 -12.90
C VAL A 12 -12.41 2.93 -11.76
N VAL A 13 -12.17 1.63 -11.56
CA VAL A 13 -11.27 1.12 -10.53
C VAL A 13 -9.84 1.65 -10.74
N ILE A 14 -9.32 1.60 -11.96
CA ILE A 14 -7.99 2.11 -12.31
C ILE A 14 -7.90 3.62 -12.03
N PHE A 15 -8.90 4.39 -12.45
CA PHE A 15 -8.96 5.82 -12.21
C PHE A 15 -8.91 6.15 -10.70
N MET A 16 -9.70 5.44 -9.89
CA MET A 16 -9.71 5.61 -8.43
C MET A 16 -8.36 5.27 -7.79
N ILE A 17 -7.69 4.21 -8.26
CA ILE A 17 -6.35 3.83 -7.82
C ILE A 17 -5.33 4.94 -8.13
N VAL A 18 -5.35 5.45 -9.36
CA VAL A 18 -4.44 6.53 -9.79
C VAL A 18 -4.69 7.80 -8.98
N LEU A 19 -5.95 8.18 -8.77
CA LEU A 19 -6.31 9.35 -7.98
C LEU A 19 -5.86 9.22 -6.52
N ALA A 20 -6.05 8.04 -5.91
CA ALA A 20 -5.57 7.77 -4.57
C ALA A 20 -4.03 7.79 -4.49
N ALA A 21 -3.33 7.23 -5.48
CA ALA A 21 -1.88 7.32 -5.54
C ALA A 21 -1.38 8.77 -5.70
N ALA A 22 -2.07 9.58 -6.51
CA ALA A 22 -1.75 10.99 -6.69
C ALA A 22 -1.95 11.81 -5.40
N SER A 23 -2.90 11.43 -4.54
CA SER A 23 -3.11 12.11 -3.24
C SER A 23 -1.88 12.05 -2.31
N ARG A 24 -0.96 11.09 -2.52
CA ARG A 24 0.30 10.98 -1.78
C ARG A 24 1.26 12.13 -2.07
N LEU A 25 1.09 12.82 -3.18
CA LEU A 25 1.92 13.98 -3.56
C LEU A 25 1.55 15.24 -2.76
N ILE A 26 0.41 15.22 -2.07
CA ILE A 26 -0.04 16.31 -1.19
C ILE A 26 0.62 16.10 0.18
N PRO A 27 1.17 17.15 0.81
CA PRO A 27 1.75 17.04 2.16
C PRO A 27 0.75 16.46 3.16
N HIS A 28 1.16 15.43 3.87
CA HIS A 28 0.34 14.73 4.86
C HIS A 28 1.20 14.25 6.04
N THR A 29 0.56 13.82 7.13
CA THR A 29 1.25 13.26 8.29
C THR A 29 1.96 11.95 7.97
N TYR A 30 3.04 11.64 8.69
CA TYR A 30 3.83 10.43 8.49
C TYR A 30 2.97 9.18 8.41
N ASN A 31 3.18 8.39 7.36
CA ASN A 31 2.51 7.11 7.06
C ASN A 31 0.98 7.16 6.93
N LEU A 32 0.36 8.34 6.91
CA LEU A 32 -1.06 8.50 6.59
C LEU A 32 -1.24 8.44 5.07
N THR A 33 -1.09 7.27 4.47
CA THR A 33 -1.07 7.09 3.03
C THR A 33 -2.14 6.09 2.57
N PRO A 34 -2.64 6.18 1.32
CA PRO A 34 -3.66 5.27 0.78
C PRO A 34 -3.09 3.93 0.29
N VAL A 35 -1.83 3.60 0.55
CA VAL A 35 -1.11 2.55 -0.18
C VAL A 35 -1.67 1.16 0.06
N GLY A 36 -1.91 0.80 1.33
CA GLY A 36 -2.55 -0.47 1.67
C GLY A 36 -3.98 -0.55 1.15
N ALA A 37 -4.73 0.55 1.22
CA ALA A 37 -6.07 0.64 0.66
C ALA A 37 -6.09 0.47 -0.87
N ILE A 38 -5.15 1.06 -1.60
CA ILE A 38 -4.98 0.88 -3.06
C ILE A 38 -4.73 -0.59 -3.40
N ALA A 39 -3.80 -1.24 -2.69
CA ALA A 39 -3.47 -2.64 -2.91
C ALA A 39 -4.66 -3.56 -2.62
N LEU A 40 -5.35 -3.32 -1.50
CA LEU A 40 -6.54 -4.07 -1.09
C LEU A 40 -7.70 -3.90 -2.10
N PHE A 41 -7.96 -2.67 -2.54
CA PHE A 41 -9.01 -2.32 -3.49
C PHE A 41 -8.72 -2.90 -4.88
N GLY A 42 -7.49 -2.79 -5.35
CA GLY A 42 -7.05 -3.40 -6.62
C GLY A 42 -7.21 -4.91 -6.61
N GLY A 43 -6.82 -5.58 -5.52
CA GLY A 43 -7.03 -7.02 -5.34
C GLY A 43 -8.51 -7.42 -5.36
N ALA A 44 -9.38 -6.60 -4.75
CA ALA A 44 -10.81 -6.87 -4.70
C ALA A 44 -11.51 -6.78 -6.07
N TYR A 45 -11.18 -5.77 -6.88
CA TYR A 45 -11.96 -5.42 -8.07
C TYR A 45 -11.28 -5.69 -9.42
N LEU A 46 -9.96 -5.81 -9.51
CA LEU A 46 -9.26 -6.11 -10.77
C LEU A 46 -9.14 -7.60 -11.06
N GLY A 47 -9.68 -8.45 -10.17
CA GLY A 47 -9.73 -9.88 -10.35
C GLY A 47 -8.43 -10.58 -9.96
N ARG A 48 -8.37 -11.92 -10.24
CA ARG A 48 -7.28 -12.82 -9.83
C ARG A 48 -6.23 -13.00 -10.94
N ASN A 49 -5.95 -11.93 -11.68
CA ASN A 49 -5.00 -11.95 -12.79
C ASN A 49 -3.85 -10.96 -12.53
N TRP A 50 -2.86 -10.95 -13.38
CA TRP A 50 -1.68 -10.10 -13.26
C TRP A 50 -2.00 -8.58 -13.15
N LYS A 51 -3.15 -8.11 -13.69
CA LYS A 51 -3.57 -6.70 -13.62
C LYS A 51 -3.86 -6.26 -12.19
N ALA A 52 -4.38 -7.17 -11.35
CA ALA A 52 -4.65 -6.87 -9.94
C ALA A 52 -3.37 -6.56 -9.14
N PHE A 53 -2.24 -7.10 -9.58
CA PHE A 53 -0.92 -6.79 -9.00
C PHE A 53 -0.28 -5.60 -9.69
N LEU A 54 -0.19 -5.64 -11.02
CA LEU A 54 0.57 -4.65 -11.76
C LEU A 54 -0.01 -3.24 -11.58
N ILE A 55 -1.33 -3.07 -11.67
CA ILE A 55 -1.94 -1.73 -11.66
C ILE A 55 -1.75 -1.01 -10.32
N PRO A 56 -2.09 -1.60 -9.14
CA PRO A 56 -1.83 -0.96 -7.86
C PRO A 56 -0.35 -0.72 -7.62
N ILE A 57 0.48 -1.73 -7.86
CA ILE A 57 1.93 -1.65 -7.61
C ILE A 57 2.57 -0.58 -8.49
N MET A 58 2.21 -0.48 -9.77
CA MET A 58 2.73 0.57 -10.66
C MET A 58 2.25 1.96 -10.26
N ALA A 59 1.00 2.12 -9.83
CA ALA A 59 0.50 3.41 -9.34
C ALA A 59 1.26 3.87 -8.09
N ILE A 60 1.55 2.94 -7.16
CA ILE A 60 2.36 3.20 -5.98
C ILE A 60 3.81 3.52 -6.39
N TYR A 61 4.40 2.72 -7.26
CA TYR A 61 5.78 2.94 -7.73
C TYR A 61 5.95 4.31 -8.39
N LEU A 62 5.05 4.71 -9.27
CA LEU A 62 5.11 6.02 -9.91
C LEU A 62 5.00 7.16 -8.90
N SER A 63 4.16 7.03 -7.88
CA SER A 63 4.08 8.03 -6.81
C SER A 63 5.35 8.04 -5.95
N ASP A 64 5.93 6.88 -5.60
CA ASP A 64 7.21 6.80 -4.88
C ASP A 64 8.34 7.43 -5.67
N PHE A 65 8.38 7.15 -6.98
CA PHE A 65 9.37 7.72 -7.89
C PHE A 65 9.33 9.26 -7.91
N ILE A 66 8.13 9.84 -7.97
CA ILE A 66 7.94 11.29 -7.92
C ILE A 66 8.33 11.83 -6.54
N LEU A 67 7.88 11.18 -5.46
CA LEU A 67 8.20 11.60 -4.10
C LEU A 67 9.71 11.61 -3.84
N ASN A 68 10.41 10.53 -4.20
CA ASN A 68 11.84 10.38 -3.90
C ASN A 68 12.74 11.30 -4.75
N ASN A 69 12.36 11.58 -6.01
CA ASN A 69 13.22 12.33 -6.91
C ASN A 69 12.85 13.81 -7.09
N LEU A 70 11.59 14.20 -6.77
CA LEU A 70 11.13 15.57 -6.99
C LEU A 70 10.66 16.28 -5.72
N ILE A 71 10.10 15.55 -4.74
CA ILE A 71 9.48 16.17 -3.56
C ILE A 71 10.41 16.10 -2.35
N TYR A 72 11.03 14.94 -2.10
CA TYR A 72 11.92 14.72 -0.95
C TYR A 72 13.39 14.88 -1.28
N ALA A 73 13.75 14.91 -2.57
CA ALA A 73 15.14 15.08 -3.01
C ALA A 73 15.73 16.38 -2.50
N GLN A 74 16.96 16.31 -1.97
CA GLN A 74 17.77 17.46 -1.57
C GLN A 74 18.82 17.77 -2.63
N PRO A 75 19.33 19.01 -2.69
CA PRO A 75 20.41 19.35 -3.61
C PRO A 75 21.63 18.45 -3.40
N GLY A 76 22.03 17.72 -4.44
CA GLY A 76 23.15 16.78 -4.39
C GLY A 76 22.76 15.31 -4.21
N ASP A 77 21.49 14.99 -3.97
CA ASP A 77 21.03 13.61 -3.90
C ASP A 77 21.18 12.92 -5.27
N ALA A 78 21.61 11.66 -5.22
CA ALA A 78 21.63 10.82 -6.40
C ALA A 78 20.20 10.44 -6.83
N PHE A 79 20.00 10.31 -8.14
CA PHE A 79 18.73 9.87 -8.69
C PHE A 79 18.38 8.43 -8.23
N ALA A 80 17.20 8.26 -7.61
CA ALA A 80 16.77 7.02 -7.02
C ALA A 80 15.67 6.34 -7.85
N TYR A 81 15.98 5.19 -8.47
CA TYR A 81 14.98 4.32 -9.10
C TYR A 81 14.15 3.56 -8.06
N ALA A 82 14.79 3.20 -6.95
CA ALA A 82 14.18 2.55 -5.80
C ALA A 82 15.00 2.87 -4.54
N TYR A 83 14.37 2.83 -3.39
CA TYR A 83 15.02 3.02 -2.09
C TYR A 83 15.45 1.67 -1.49
N ASP A 84 16.36 1.69 -0.53
CA ASP A 84 16.83 0.48 0.12
C ASP A 84 15.69 -0.28 0.81
N GLY A 85 15.65 -1.60 0.62
CA GLY A 85 14.59 -2.44 1.18
C GLY A 85 13.25 -2.37 0.43
N TRP A 86 13.17 -1.70 -0.73
CA TRP A 86 11.96 -1.59 -1.55
C TRP A 86 11.24 -2.93 -1.76
N TYR A 87 11.98 -4.02 -1.92
CA TYR A 87 11.43 -5.35 -2.17
C TYR A 87 10.58 -5.90 -1.01
N TRP A 88 10.89 -5.54 0.24
CA TRP A 88 10.05 -5.87 1.39
C TRP A 88 8.75 -5.07 1.39
N VAL A 89 8.84 -3.80 1.06
CA VAL A 89 7.69 -2.89 0.98
C VAL A 89 6.75 -3.32 -0.15
N TYR A 90 7.27 -3.51 -1.37
CA TYR A 90 6.46 -3.96 -2.50
C TYR A 90 6.00 -5.42 -2.36
N GLY A 91 6.78 -6.26 -1.70
CA GLY A 91 6.36 -7.61 -1.29
C GLY A 91 5.15 -7.58 -0.37
N SER A 92 5.12 -6.66 0.61
CA SER A 92 3.95 -6.46 1.47
C SER A 92 2.72 -6.02 0.68
N TYR A 93 2.87 -5.12 -0.30
CA TYR A 93 1.75 -4.71 -1.16
C TYR A 93 1.22 -5.87 -2.02
N ALA A 94 2.09 -6.71 -2.54
CA ALA A 94 1.67 -7.91 -3.26
C ALA A 94 0.85 -8.86 -2.35
N LEU A 95 1.24 -9.04 -1.09
CA LEU A 95 0.48 -9.81 -0.11
C LEU A 95 -0.87 -9.15 0.21
N ILE A 96 -0.95 -7.82 0.29
CA ILE A 96 -2.20 -7.09 0.50
C ILE A 96 -3.13 -7.22 -0.71
N VAL A 97 -2.60 -7.20 -1.95
CA VAL A 97 -3.38 -7.50 -3.15
C VAL A 97 -4.00 -8.90 -3.08
N LEU A 98 -3.21 -9.91 -2.66
CA LEU A 98 -3.73 -11.26 -2.43
C LEU A 98 -4.82 -11.29 -1.37
N LEU A 99 -4.61 -10.61 -0.23
CA LEU A 99 -5.62 -10.47 0.82
C LEU A 99 -6.94 -9.92 0.24
N GLY A 100 -6.87 -8.83 -0.54
CA GLY A 100 -8.04 -8.24 -1.22
C GLY A 100 -8.73 -9.24 -2.16
N ALA A 101 -7.96 -9.93 -3.00
CA ALA A 101 -8.47 -10.89 -3.97
C ALA A 101 -9.16 -12.11 -3.32
N PHE A 102 -8.72 -12.53 -2.13
CA PHE A 102 -9.29 -13.68 -1.43
C PHE A 102 -10.40 -13.32 -0.46
N LEU A 103 -10.21 -12.30 0.39
CA LEU A 103 -11.14 -11.90 1.44
C LEU A 103 -12.35 -11.16 0.87
N LEU A 104 -12.13 -10.29 -0.15
CA LEU A 104 -13.13 -9.38 -0.69
C LEU A 104 -13.81 -9.86 -1.96
N LYS A 105 -13.83 -11.19 -2.20
CA LYS A 105 -14.65 -11.78 -3.29
C LYS A 105 -16.12 -11.38 -3.24
N LYS A 106 -16.65 -11.23 -2.02
CA LYS A 106 -17.94 -10.61 -1.73
C LYS A 106 -17.65 -9.47 -0.77
N VAL A 107 -17.72 -8.25 -1.29
CA VAL A 107 -17.45 -7.03 -0.51
C VAL A 107 -18.56 -6.82 0.50
N SER A 108 -18.17 -6.53 1.75
CA SER A 108 -19.05 -6.08 2.81
C SER A 108 -18.26 -5.18 3.77
N VAL A 109 -18.95 -4.32 4.50
CA VAL A 109 -18.33 -3.38 5.43
C VAL A 109 -17.38 -4.10 6.41
N LEU A 110 -17.85 -5.19 7.04
CA LEU A 110 -17.02 -5.96 7.97
C LEU A 110 -15.76 -6.52 7.32
N LYS A 111 -15.85 -7.02 6.09
CA LYS A 111 -14.70 -7.54 5.36
C LYS A 111 -13.74 -6.45 4.91
N VAL A 112 -14.24 -5.26 4.55
CA VAL A 112 -13.39 -4.11 4.23
C VAL A 112 -12.61 -3.68 5.46
N VAL A 113 -13.27 -3.56 6.62
CA VAL A 113 -12.62 -3.25 7.89
C VAL A 113 -11.57 -4.32 8.25
N ALA A 114 -11.93 -5.60 8.19
CA ALA A 114 -11.00 -6.69 8.47
C ALA A 114 -9.83 -6.74 7.48
N GLY A 115 -10.09 -6.47 6.20
CA GLY A 115 -9.08 -6.39 5.14
C GLY A 115 -8.12 -5.24 5.36
N SER A 116 -8.64 -4.06 5.75
CA SER A 116 -7.83 -2.88 6.06
C SER A 116 -6.92 -3.12 7.27
N LEU A 117 -7.46 -3.72 8.34
CA LEU A 117 -6.66 -4.16 9.50
C LEU A 117 -5.57 -5.14 9.09
N GLY A 118 -5.93 -6.14 8.28
CA GLY A 118 -4.99 -7.12 7.75
C GLY A 118 -3.92 -6.49 6.86
N ALA A 119 -4.28 -5.51 6.03
CA ALA A 119 -3.34 -4.77 5.19
C ALA A 119 -2.29 -4.04 6.03
N SER A 120 -2.74 -3.26 7.03
CA SER A 120 -1.84 -2.56 7.95
C SER A 120 -0.94 -3.53 8.73
N ALA A 121 -1.47 -4.66 9.19
CA ALA A 121 -0.70 -5.67 9.90
C ALA A 121 0.36 -6.32 8.98
N ILE A 122 -0.01 -6.72 7.76
CA ILE A 122 0.93 -7.29 6.78
C ILE A 122 2.05 -6.29 6.48
N PHE A 123 1.68 -5.03 6.18
CA PHE A 123 2.67 -4.01 5.91
C PHE A 123 3.63 -3.82 7.07
N PHE A 124 3.11 -3.66 8.29
CA PHE A 124 3.91 -3.47 9.49
C PHE A 124 4.86 -4.64 9.74
N LEU A 125 4.36 -5.87 9.66
CA LEU A 125 5.16 -7.06 9.93
C LEU A 125 6.26 -7.26 8.88
N VAL A 126 5.92 -7.17 7.60
CA VAL A 126 6.85 -7.47 6.51
C VAL A 126 7.89 -6.35 6.33
N SER A 127 7.48 -5.08 6.37
CA SER A 127 8.41 -3.96 6.17
C SER A 127 9.40 -3.83 7.33
N ASN A 128 8.96 -3.98 8.58
CA ASN A 128 9.88 -3.93 9.74
C ASN A 128 10.79 -5.16 9.79
N PHE A 129 10.30 -6.36 9.42
CA PHE A 129 11.18 -7.52 9.26
C PHE A 129 12.29 -7.24 8.24
N GLY A 130 11.96 -6.58 7.12
CA GLY A 130 12.93 -6.19 6.11
C GLY A 130 13.89 -5.09 6.56
N CYS A 131 13.44 -4.18 7.40
CA CYS A 131 14.25 -3.11 7.97
C CYS A 131 15.30 -3.65 8.95
N TRP A 132 14.97 -4.69 9.73
CA TRP A 132 15.85 -5.25 10.74
C TRP A 132 17.25 -5.65 10.21
N PRO A 133 17.40 -6.48 9.14
CA PRO A 133 18.70 -6.83 8.59
C PRO A 133 19.22 -5.83 7.54
N GLY A 134 18.40 -4.88 7.08
CA GLY A 134 18.64 -4.12 5.84
C GLY A 134 19.31 -2.77 6.01
N THR A 135 19.58 -2.30 7.23
CA THR A 135 20.24 -1.00 7.45
C THR A 135 21.75 -1.11 7.38
N VAL A 136 22.40 -0.16 6.69
CA VAL A 136 23.87 -0.07 6.63
C VAL A 136 24.30 1.35 7.04
N PRO A 137 25.01 1.53 8.17
CA PRO A 137 25.40 0.51 9.16
C PRO A 137 24.18 -0.08 9.91
N PRO A 138 24.30 -1.30 10.47
CA PRO A 138 23.20 -1.94 11.18
C PRO A 138 22.74 -1.10 12.37
N VAL A 139 21.45 -0.77 12.41
CA VAL A 139 20.84 -0.06 13.55
C VAL A 139 20.46 -1.02 14.65
N TYR A 140 20.12 -2.26 14.29
CA TYR A 140 19.66 -3.31 15.20
C TYR A 140 20.61 -4.50 15.19
N THR A 141 20.78 -5.16 16.33
CA THR A 141 21.56 -6.40 16.42
C THR A 141 20.87 -7.54 15.63
N PRO A 142 21.64 -8.45 14.99
CA PRO A 142 21.09 -9.55 14.19
C PRO A 142 20.61 -10.72 15.08
N ASP A 143 19.83 -10.41 16.12
CA ASP A 143 19.26 -11.35 17.08
C ASP A 143 17.79 -11.02 17.38
N MET A 144 17.16 -11.83 18.22
CA MET A 144 15.74 -11.61 18.60
C MET A 144 15.52 -10.29 19.35
N ASN A 145 16.52 -9.80 20.10
CA ASN A 145 16.42 -8.52 20.78
C ASN A 145 16.40 -7.37 19.79
N GLY A 146 17.29 -7.40 18.77
CA GLY A 146 17.30 -6.41 17.71
C GLY A 146 16.02 -6.43 16.86
N LEU A 147 15.48 -7.61 16.57
CA LEU A 147 14.19 -7.75 15.89
C LEU A 147 13.06 -7.12 16.72
N MET A 148 13.00 -7.41 18.01
CA MET A 148 12.01 -6.83 18.91
C MET A 148 12.12 -5.29 18.97
N GLN A 149 13.35 -4.76 19.08
CA GLN A 149 13.60 -3.32 19.07
C GLN A 149 13.13 -2.67 17.76
N CYS A 150 13.39 -3.32 16.61
CA CYS A 150 12.91 -2.84 15.31
C CYS A 150 11.39 -2.72 15.27
N TYR A 151 10.67 -3.73 15.72
CA TYR A 151 9.20 -3.68 15.79
C TYR A 151 8.67 -2.64 16.77
N ILE A 152 9.27 -2.52 17.96
CA ILE A 152 8.89 -1.50 18.96
C ILE A 152 9.10 -0.10 18.38
N SER A 153 10.23 0.15 17.71
CA SER A 153 10.53 1.43 17.06
C SER A 153 9.58 1.75 15.89
N GLY A 154 9.02 0.73 15.25
CA GLY A 154 8.04 0.85 14.19
C GLY A 154 6.62 1.20 14.67
N LEU A 155 6.26 0.94 15.94
CA LEU A 155 4.90 1.14 16.46
C LEU A 155 4.35 2.58 16.29
N PRO A 156 5.10 3.66 16.52
CA PRO A 156 4.61 5.01 16.29
C PRO A 156 4.15 5.25 14.85
N PHE A 157 4.85 4.66 13.87
CA PHE A 157 4.53 4.78 12.45
C PHE A 157 3.33 3.92 12.04
N PHE A 158 3.10 2.79 12.75
CA PHE A 158 1.95 1.92 12.52
C PHE A 158 0.61 2.64 12.69
N LYS A 159 0.52 3.59 13.63
CA LYS A 159 -0.69 4.39 13.85
C LYS A 159 -1.11 5.14 12.56
N GLY A 160 -0.16 5.78 11.88
CA GLY A 160 -0.41 6.49 10.63
C GLY A 160 -0.88 5.54 9.53
N THR A 161 -0.18 4.41 9.35
CA THR A 161 -0.54 3.36 8.38
C THR A 161 -1.95 2.82 8.63
N PHE A 162 -2.26 2.47 9.89
CA PHE A 162 -3.56 1.95 10.28
C PHE A 162 -4.70 2.94 9.97
N VAL A 163 -4.54 4.21 10.40
CA VAL A 163 -5.55 5.24 10.14
C VAL A 163 -5.69 5.52 8.65
N GLY A 164 -4.57 5.60 7.93
CA GLY A 164 -4.56 5.77 6.47
C GLY A 164 -5.30 4.65 5.75
N ASP A 165 -4.94 3.40 6.02
CA ASP A 165 -5.59 2.25 5.40
C ASP A 165 -7.09 2.19 5.69
N MET A 166 -7.52 2.52 6.92
CA MET A 166 -8.95 2.55 7.28
C MET A 166 -9.69 3.65 6.53
N VAL A 167 -9.19 4.89 6.58
CA VAL A 167 -9.85 6.05 5.96
C VAL A 167 -9.92 5.88 4.45
N PHE A 168 -8.80 5.54 3.80
CA PHE A 168 -8.76 5.40 2.35
C PHE A 168 -9.49 4.13 1.86
N SER A 169 -9.51 3.03 2.63
CA SER A 169 -10.34 1.88 2.30
C SER A 169 -11.82 2.25 2.33
N VAL A 170 -12.29 2.90 3.39
CA VAL A 170 -13.68 3.37 3.45
C VAL A 170 -13.99 4.29 2.28
N ALA A 171 -13.14 5.28 1.99
CA ALA A 171 -13.32 6.20 0.88
C ALA A 171 -13.42 5.47 -0.47
N LEU A 172 -12.47 4.58 -0.79
CA LEU A 172 -12.44 3.85 -2.06
C LEU A 172 -13.64 2.91 -2.21
N PHE A 173 -13.89 2.06 -1.20
CA PHE A 173 -14.96 1.06 -1.30
C PHE A 173 -16.36 1.69 -1.26
N ALA A 174 -16.58 2.74 -0.43
CA ALA A 174 -17.86 3.45 -0.38
C ALA A 174 -18.11 4.22 -1.69
N THR A 175 -17.12 4.96 -2.20
CA THR A 175 -17.27 5.68 -3.48
C THR A 175 -17.59 4.71 -4.61
N TYR A 176 -16.89 3.58 -4.69
CA TYR A 176 -17.17 2.57 -5.71
C TYR A 176 -18.59 1.99 -5.59
N ALA A 177 -19.05 1.71 -4.36
CA ALA A 177 -20.38 1.20 -4.10
C ALA A 177 -21.50 2.22 -4.44
N LEU A 178 -21.23 3.53 -4.36
CA LEU A 178 -22.19 4.58 -4.74
C LEU A 178 -22.30 4.76 -6.26
N ILE A 179 -21.26 4.39 -7.01
CA ILE A 179 -21.24 4.53 -8.48
C ILE A 179 -21.83 3.29 -9.16
N HIS A 180 -21.88 2.12 -8.48
CA HIS A 180 -22.27 0.81 -9.04
C HIS A 180 -23.36 0.13 -8.23
#